data_2e3870719176c010119176305474a08f
#
_entry.id   2e3870719176c010119176305474a08f
#
_cell.length_a   1.000
_cell.length_b   1.000
_cell.length_c   1.000
_cell.angle_alpha   90.00
_cell.angle_beta   90.00
_cell.angle_gamma   90.00
#
_symmetry.space_group_name_H-M   'P 1'
#
loop_
_entity.id
_entity.type
_entity.pdbx_description
1 polymer ?
#
loop_
_entity_poly.entity_id
_entity_poly.type
_entity_poly.pdbx_seq_one_letter_code
_entity_poly.pdbx_strand_id
1 'polypeptide(L)'
;MHRASALVEIIPKEDIVSTSSSRIAQKQAIKLRGSTRNGRPLREISIEELEAANSIEKPWIAVRGKVYDLTKFVDKHPGGRDFLLLSVGRDATSLYESLHTEKMTRVLNKYYIGDLKETNMPQYAPQSEFYQVVQNRVEAYFKTMGKDPRDAPVMLWTYGFLTCFFVATYFVMMWRPESWSMAALPWIAAALSGWCCAMMGFYQNHDGCHASFTRSPLVWTALRRTYESMTGLSTLLWIYQHGLGHHPFTNVAGADPDIVSDDPGSIRIHNDQRWWNHYKWQKYYWLPLYSQLVLSRKITEWKNVFYDNQYKHIKINPPQVSEYLWFVVVTSIYALQHYVLPVTFFRIGFFRMMALHTVSDLVWSVYLTLIFQASHVNDDVAWPVPDADGNIKEDWAALQIEASLDFAHGDAMTTWLCGSLNYQAVHHLFPYISQAFYPEIADIVKDTAKEYGVRYNLKDSIWDMIRAHVTRIEMFGEEPLPLR
;
A
#
# COMPACT_ATOMS: atom_id res chain seq x y z
N MET A 1 27.36 5.28 2.69
CA MET A 1 26.97 5.30 1.28
C MET A 1 27.91 4.56 0.32
N HIS A 2 29.25 4.61 0.44
CA HIS A 2 30.18 3.94 -0.50
C HIS A 2 30.28 2.39 -0.42
N ARG A 3 29.62 1.70 0.50
CA ARG A 3 29.75 0.23 0.65
C ARG A 3 28.68 -0.59 -0.12
N ALA A 4 27.56 0.00 -0.53
CA ALA A 4 26.52 -0.72 -1.27
C ALA A 4 26.89 -0.91 -2.75
N SER A 5 27.55 0.08 -3.38
CA SER A 5 27.97 -0.01 -4.79
C SER A 5 29.05 -1.07 -5.07
N ALA A 6 29.86 -1.42 -4.04
CA ALA A 6 30.90 -2.45 -4.19
C ALA A 6 30.38 -3.90 -4.19
N LEU A 7 29.12 -4.13 -3.78
CA LEU A 7 28.51 -5.46 -3.72
C LEU A 7 27.86 -5.90 -5.05
N VAL A 8 27.63 -4.96 -5.98
CA VAL A 8 27.06 -5.27 -7.30
C VAL A 8 28.01 -6.12 -8.14
N GLU A 9 29.34 -6.05 -7.89
CA GLU A 9 30.37 -6.79 -8.66
C GLU A 9 30.60 -8.24 -8.21
N ILE A 10 30.00 -8.69 -7.08
CA ILE A 10 30.41 -9.95 -6.42
C ILE A 10 29.68 -11.19 -6.96
N ILE A 11 28.61 -11.07 -7.75
CA ILE A 11 27.88 -12.22 -8.28
C ILE A 11 28.13 -12.33 -9.80
N PRO A 12 28.91 -13.33 -10.28
CA PRO A 12 29.14 -13.53 -11.72
C PRO A 12 27.83 -13.88 -12.43
N LYS A 13 27.63 -13.28 -13.61
CA LYS A 13 26.46 -13.52 -14.48
C LYS A 13 26.35 -14.97 -14.98
N GLU A 14 27.44 -15.72 -15.05
CA GLU A 14 27.51 -17.02 -15.72
C GLU A 14 26.81 -18.16 -14.97
N ASP A 15 26.70 -18.12 -13.62
CA ASP A 15 26.14 -19.22 -12.87
C ASP A 15 24.59 -19.19 -12.77
N ILE A 16 23.94 -18.11 -13.22
CA ILE A 16 22.49 -17.93 -13.12
C ILE A 16 21.77 -18.27 -14.43
N VAL A 17 22.42 -18.11 -15.56
CA VAL A 17 21.80 -18.20 -16.90
C VAL A 17 21.53 -19.63 -17.35
N SER A 18 22.33 -20.61 -16.91
CA SER A 18 22.26 -21.99 -17.49
C SER A 18 21.05 -22.82 -17.01
N THR A 19 20.36 -22.39 -15.97
CA THR A 19 19.25 -23.17 -15.38
C THR A 19 17.84 -22.62 -15.67
N SER A 20 17.71 -21.39 -16.19
CA SER A 20 16.41 -20.74 -16.39
C SER A 20 15.77 -21.01 -17.74
N SER A 21 16.49 -20.93 -18.84
CA SER A 21 15.92 -21.08 -20.19
C SER A 21 15.34 -22.48 -20.46
N SER A 22 15.96 -23.54 -19.94
CA SER A 22 15.42 -24.90 -20.07
C SER A 22 14.14 -25.13 -19.26
N ARG A 23 13.96 -24.41 -18.14
CA ARG A 23 12.79 -24.52 -17.27
C ARG A 23 11.57 -23.73 -17.79
N ILE A 24 11.78 -22.61 -18.48
CA ILE A 24 10.70 -21.83 -19.11
C ILE A 24 10.11 -22.60 -20.29
N ALA A 25 10.95 -23.17 -21.16
CA ALA A 25 10.48 -24.03 -22.25
C ALA A 25 9.74 -25.29 -21.76
N GLN A 26 10.16 -25.86 -20.63
CA GLN A 26 9.48 -26.98 -19.98
C GLN A 26 8.14 -26.58 -19.36
N LYS A 27 7.98 -25.36 -18.83
CA LYS A 27 6.70 -24.84 -18.32
C LYS A 27 5.68 -24.58 -19.41
N GLN A 28 6.09 -24.08 -20.57
CA GLN A 28 5.21 -23.91 -21.74
C GLN A 28 4.77 -25.27 -22.34
N ALA A 29 5.60 -26.29 -22.32
CA ALA A 29 5.25 -27.63 -22.77
C ALA A 29 4.28 -28.38 -21.82
N ILE A 30 4.23 -27.99 -20.55
CA ILE A 30 3.30 -28.57 -19.55
C ILE A 30 1.88 -28.04 -19.75
N LYS A 31 1.71 -26.83 -20.32
CA LYS A 31 0.39 -26.25 -20.62
C LYS A 31 -0.35 -26.95 -21.76
N LEU A 32 0.34 -27.80 -22.54
CA LEU A 32 -0.21 -28.51 -23.72
C LEU A 32 -0.54 -30.00 -23.48
N ARG A 33 -0.29 -30.55 -22.30
CA ARG A 33 -0.71 -31.92 -21.99
C ARG A 33 -1.97 -31.90 -21.13
N GLY A 34 -3.07 -32.39 -21.70
CA GLY A 34 -4.37 -32.51 -21.07
C GLY A 34 -4.28 -32.99 -19.64
N SER A 35 -4.86 -32.23 -18.76
CA SER A 35 -4.67 -32.20 -17.32
C SER A 35 -5.33 -33.41 -16.64
N THR A 36 -4.55 -34.44 -16.36
CA THR A 36 -4.96 -35.48 -15.42
C THR A 36 -3.89 -35.66 -14.34
N ARG A 37 -4.26 -35.55 -13.07
CA ARG A 37 -3.43 -36.00 -11.98
C ARG A 37 -3.96 -37.35 -11.50
N ASN A 38 -3.16 -38.41 -11.61
CA ASN A 38 -3.56 -39.80 -11.30
C ASN A 38 -4.79 -40.31 -12.10
N GLY A 39 -4.90 -39.92 -13.39
CA GLY A 39 -5.99 -40.41 -14.26
C GLY A 39 -7.37 -39.82 -14.01
N ARG A 40 -7.49 -38.82 -13.15
CA ARG A 40 -8.74 -38.05 -12.92
C ARG A 40 -8.63 -36.69 -13.61
N PRO A 41 -9.71 -36.21 -14.29
CA PRO A 41 -9.73 -34.86 -14.81
C PRO A 41 -9.53 -33.87 -13.65
N LEU A 42 -8.71 -32.86 -13.87
CA LEU A 42 -8.53 -31.79 -12.88
C LEU A 42 -9.85 -31.04 -12.74
N ARG A 43 -10.22 -30.74 -11.50
CA ARG A 43 -11.42 -29.96 -11.20
C ARG A 43 -11.22 -28.53 -11.71
N GLU A 44 -12.09 -28.08 -12.57
CA GLU A 44 -12.22 -26.67 -12.94
C GLU A 44 -13.09 -25.97 -11.88
N ILE A 45 -12.62 -24.81 -11.39
CA ILE A 45 -13.28 -24.00 -10.37
C ILE A 45 -13.60 -22.65 -11.00
N SER A 46 -14.85 -22.24 -10.95
CA SER A 46 -15.26 -20.93 -11.46
C SER A 46 -14.86 -19.80 -10.51
N ILE A 47 -14.88 -18.55 -11.01
CA ILE A 47 -14.59 -17.38 -10.18
C ILE A 47 -15.63 -17.21 -9.06
N GLU A 48 -16.91 -17.52 -9.33
CA GLU A 48 -17.98 -17.43 -8.34
C GLU A 48 -17.81 -18.48 -7.24
N GLU A 49 -17.36 -19.69 -7.59
CA GLU A 49 -17.04 -20.73 -6.60
C GLU A 49 -15.86 -20.34 -5.72
N LEU A 50 -14.84 -19.71 -6.31
CA LEU A 50 -13.71 -19.16 -5.58
C LEU A 50 -14.16 -18.01 -4.64
N GLU A 51 -14.93 -17.05 -5.16
CA GLU A 51 -15.43 -15.92 -4.38
C GLU A 51 -16.36 -16.35 -3.21
N ALA A 52 -17.11 -17.44 -3.37
CA ALA A 52 -17.91 -18.01 -2.30
C ALA A 52 -17.07 -18.72 -1.20
N ALA A 53 -15.79 -18.97 -1.47
CA ALA A 53 -14.86 -19.64 -0.56
C ALA A 53 -13.95 -18.63 0.17
N ASN A 54 -14.55 -17.59 0.77
CA ASN A 54 -13.90 -16.42 1.34
C ASN A 54 -14.00 -16.36 2.88
N SER A 55 -14.20 -17.48 3.55
CA SER A 55 -14.32 -17.56 5.01
C SER A 55 -13.20 -18.40 5.62
N ILE A 56 -13.12 -18.39 6.95
CA ILE A 56 -12.14 -19.20 7.69
C ILE A 56 -12.40 -20.70 7.56
N GLU A 57 -13.66 -21.10 7.40
CA GLU A 57 -14.07 -22.49 7.24
C GLU A 57 -13.75 -23.02 5.83
N LYS A 58 -13.71 -22.09 4.85
CA LYS A 58 -13.43 -22.41 3.45
C LYS A 58 -12.51 -21.35 2.84
N PRO A 59 -11.23 -21.30 3.27
CA PRO A 59 -10.27 -20.28 2.86
C PRO A 59 -9.55 -20.71 1.58
N TRP A 60 -10.14 -20.45 0.43
CA TRP A 60 -9.53 -20.75 -0.86
C TRP A 60 -8.90 -19.50 -1.46
N ILE A 61 -7.75 -19.69 -2.13
CA ILE A 61 -7.10 -18.66 -2.95
C ILE A 61 -6.79 -19.22 -4.33
N ALA A 62 -6.73 -18.35 -5.32
CA ALA A 62 -6.12 -18.68 -6.60
C ALA A 62 -4.74 -18.01 -6.71
N VAL A 63 -3.77 -18.74 -7.24
CA VAL A 63 -2.43 -18.23 -7.58
C VAL A 63 -1.98 -18.87 -8.88
N ARG A 64 -1.66 -18.05 -9.87
CA ARG A 64 -1.22 -18.49 -11.21
C ARG A 64 -2.19 -19.47 -11.85
N GLY A 65 -3.48 -19.16 -11.80
CA GLY A 65 -4.56 -19.98 -12.35
C GLY A 65 -4.80 -21.31 -11.63
N LYS A 66 -4.26 -21.50 -10.44
CA LYS A 66 -4.47 -22.69 -9.61
C LYS A 66 -5.13 -22.34 -8.30
N VAL A 67 -6.11 -23.13 -7.89
CA VAL A 67 -6.85 -22.92 -6.65
C VAL A 67 -6.33 -23.84 -5.55
N TYR A 68 -6.19 -23.26 -4.36
CA TYR A 68 -5.64 -23.90 -3.18
C TYR A 68 -6.60 -23.78 -1.99
N ASP A 69 -6.84 -24.88 -1.29
CA ASP A 69 -7.61 -24.91 -0.05
C ASP A 69 -6.65 -24.80 1.15
N LEU A 70 -6.69 -23.67 1.83
CA LEU A 70 -5.77 -23.35 2.92
C LEU A 70 -6.31 -23.66 4.31
N THR A 71 -7.43 -24.39 4.44
CA THR A 71 -8.07 -24.72 5.73
C THR A 71 -7.06 -25.29 6.75
N LYS A 72 -6.14 -26.16 6.31
CA LYS A 72 -5.12 -26.77 7.19
C LYS A 72 -3.87 -25.90 7.39
N PHE A 73 -3.79 -24.75 6.73
CA PHE A 73 -2.60 -23.90 6.71
C PHE A 73 -2.83 -22.52 7.35
N VAL A 74 -4.05 -22.03 7.42
CA VAL A 74 -4.40 -20.68 7.91
C VAL A 74 -3.70 -20.36 9.23
N ASP A 75 -3.82 -21.23 10.25
CA ASP A 75 -3.24 -20.98 11.57
C ASP A 75 -1.70 -21.19 11.62
N LYS A 76 -1.12 -21.74 10.55
CA LYS A 76 0.33 -22.00 10.44
C LYS A 76 1.06 -21.00 9.54
N HIS A 77 0.32 -20.06 8.97
CA HIS A 77 0.91 -19.08 8.05
C HIS A 77 1.89 -18.16 8.80
N PRO A 78 3.17 -18.09 8.41
CA PRO A 78 4.17 -17.27 9.10
C PRO A 78 3.86 -15.76 9.10
N GLY A 79 3.15 -15.27 8.06
CA GLY A 79 2.67 -13.90 7.96
C GLY A 79 1.45 -13.59 8.83
N GLY A 80 0.96 -14.56 9.62
CA GLY A 80 -0.24 -14.42 10.42
C GLY A 80 -1.51 -14.86 9.69
N ARG A 81 -2.47 -15.33 10.48
CA ARG A 81 -3.79 -15.78 10.01
C ARG A 81 -4.58 -14.65 9.36
N ASP A 82 -4.61 -13.49 9.99
CA ASP A 82 -5.47 -12.38 9.58
C ASP A 82 -5.09 -11.87 8.19
N PHE A 83 -3.78 -11.75 7.91
CA PHE A 83 -3.31 -11.35 6.57
C PHE A 83 -3.68 -12.38 5.49
N LEU A 84 -3.59 -13.68 5.80
CA LEU A 84 -4.01 -14.72 4.87
C LEU A 84 -5.51 -14.64 4.56
N LEU A 85 -6.33 -14.43 5.57
CA LEU A 85 -7.79 -14.35 5.42
C LEU A 85 -8.26 -13.14 4.59
N LEU A 86 -7.47 -12.08 4.52
CA LEU A 86 -7.76 -10.95 3.62
C LEU A 86 -7.69 -11.34 2.14
N SER A 87 -6.82 -12.30 1.79
CA SER A 87 -6.56 -12.72 0.40
C SER A 87 -7.45 -13.87 -0.09
N VAL A 88 -8.25 -14.51 0.79
CA VAL A 88 -9.10 -15.64 0.38
C VAL A 88 -10.29 -15.19 -0.47
N GLY A 89 -10.83 -16.12 -1.26
CA GLY A 89 -11.95 -15.85 -2.14
C GLY A 89 -11.60 -15.04 -3.40
N ARG A 90 -10.31 -14.95 -3.78
CA ARG A 90 -9.88 -14.15 -4.94
C ARG A 90 -8.65 -14.70 -5.64
N ASP A 91 -8.39 -14.20 -6.84
CA ASP A 91 -7.07 -14.38 -7.47
C ASP A 91 -6.06 -13.47 -6.75
N ALA A 92 -5.16 -14.10 -6.01
CA ALA A 92 -4.13 -13.45 -5.23
C ALA A 92 -2.75 -13.56 -5.87
N THR A 93 -2.66 -13.79 -7.19
CA THR A 93 -1.39 -14.03 -7.90
C THR A 93 -0.40 -12.91 -7.66
N SER A 94 -0.76 -11.66 -7.97
CA SER A 94 0.15 -10.51 -7.85
C SER A 94 0.53 -10.24 -6.38
N LEU A 95 -0.42 -10.35 -5.45
CA LEU A 95 -0.15 -10.23 -4.02
C LEU A 95 0.78 -11.34 -3.52
N TYR A 96 0.57 -12.59 -3.98
CA TYR A 96 1.44 -13.70 -3.61
C TYR A 96 2.87 -13.48 -4.12
N GLU A 97 3.02 -13.03 -5.34
CA GLU A 97 4.32 -12.80 -5.97
C GLU A 97 5.10 -11.64 -5.35
N SER A 98 4.41 -10.60 -4.86
CA SER A 98 5.04 -9.47 -4.16
C SER A 98 5.61 -9.83 -2.78
N LEU A 99 5.07 -10.87 -2.12
CA LEU A 99 5.40 -11.22 -0.74
C LEU A 99 6.17 -12.53 -0.59
N HIS A 100 6.17 -13.40 -1.62
CA HIS A 100 6.69 -14.76 -1.51
C HIS A 100 7.70 -15.09 -2.61
N THR A 101 8.75 -15.78 -2.22
CA THR A 101 9.73 -16.33 -3.17
C THR A 101 9.22 -17.63 -3.79
N GLU A 102 9.80 -18.04 -4.93
CA GLU A 102 9.45 -19.31 -5.61
C GLU A 102 9.58 -20.55 -4.68
N LYS A 103 10.44 -20.48 -3.66
CA LYS A 103 10.57 -21.57 -2.66
C LYS A 103 9.24 -21.85 -1.94
N MET A 104 8.41 -20.82 -1.71
CA MET A 104 7.11 -20.94 -1.03
C MET A 104 6.06 -21.62 -1.91
N THR A 105 6.18 -21.56 -3.22
CA THR A 105 5.30 -22.27 -4.16
C THR A 105 5.28 -23.77 -3.93
N ARG A 106 6.38 -24.37 -3.46
CA ARG A 106 6.42 -25.79 -3.10
C ARG A 106 5.54 -26.13 -1.90
N VAL A 107 5.41 -25.20 -0.96
CA VAL A 107 4.52 -25.37 0.22
C VAL A 107 3.07 -25.23 -0.25
N LEU A 108 2.77 -24.19 -1.04
CA LEU A 108 1.44 -23.92 -1.57
C LEU A 108 0.88 -25.11 -2.38
N ASN A 109 1.70 -25.75 -3.22
CA ASN A 109 1.32 -26.88 -4.06
C ASN A 109 0.78 -28.12 -3.27
N LYS A 110 1.01 -28.20 -1.96
CA LYS A 110 0.44 -29.25 -1.10
C LYS A 110 -1.07 -29.09 -0.90
N TYR A 111 -1.59 -27.89 -1.10
CA TYR A 111 -2.97 -27.49 -0.84
C TYR A 111 -3.80 -27.34 -2.13
N TYR A 112 -3.22 -27.71 -3.28
CA TYR A 112 -3.86 -27.61 -4.59
C TYR A 112 -5.12 -28.48 -4.68
N ILE A 113 -6.24 -27.89 -5.18
CA ILE A 113 -7.55 -28.54 -5.33
C ILE A 113 -8.13 -28.49 -6.73
N GLY A 114 -7.64 -27.63 -7.63
CA GLY A 114 -8.13 -27.51 -9.00
C GLY A 114 -7.56 -26.31 -9.74
N ASP A 115 -7.91 -26.16 -11.02
CA ASP A 115 -7.52 -25.03 -11.85
C ASP A 115 -8.65 -23.99 -11.90
N LEU A 116 -8.29 -22.70 -11.82
CA LEU A 116 -9.23 -21.60 -12.03
C LEU A 116 -9.58 -21.53 -13.51
N LYS A 117 -10.87 -21.55 -13.83
CA LYS A 117 -11.37 -21.53 -15.21
C LYS A 117 -11.04 -20.19 -15.90
N GLU A 118 -11.26 -19.09 -15.20
CA GLU A 118 -11.04 -17.73 -15.66
C GLU A 118 -10.75 -16.81 -14.46
N THR A 119 -10.09 -15.69 -14.69
CA THR A 119 -9.87 -14.67 -13.67
C THR A 119 -10.52 -13.36 -14.10
N ASN A 120 -11.00 -12.59 -13.12
CA ASN A 120 -11.53 -11.24 -13.31
C ASN A 120 -10.48 -10.14 -12.97
N MET A 121 -9.23 -10.54 -12.71
CA MET A 121 -8.15 -9.62 -12.36
C MET A 121 -7.22 -9.44 -13.55
N PRO A 122 -6.64 -8.24 -13.74
CA PRO A 122 -5.61 -8.03 -14.75
C PRO A 122 -4.43 -9.00 -14.57
N GLN A 123 -3.88 -9.48 -15.67
CA GLN A 123 -2.79 -10.45 -15.68
C GLN A 123 -1.53 -9.81 -16.25
N TYR A 124 -0.46 -9.82 -15.46
CA TYR A 124 0.87 -9.38 -15.90
C TYR A 124 1.53 -10.40 -16.82
N ALA A 125 2.42 -9.92 -17.69
CA ALA A 125 3.35 -10.79 -18.37
C ALA A 125 4.12 -11.64 -17.35
N PRO A 126 4.61 -12.86 -17.77
CA PRO A 126 5.45 -13.67 -16.89
C PRO A 126 6.64 -12.87 -16.36
N GLN A 127 6.95 -13.05 -15.08
CA GLN A 127 8.07 -12.36 -14.46
C GLN A 127 9.38 -12.58 -15.22
N SER A 128 10.06 -11.48 -15.54
CA SER A 128 11.38 -11.47 -16.12
C SER A 128 12.47 -11.92 -15.13
N GLU A 129 13.68 -12.13 -15.59
CA GLU A 129 14.83 -12.42 -14.72
C GLU A 129 15.16 -11.24 -13.79
N PHE A 130 14.75 -10.03 -14.14
CA PHE A 130 14.98 -8.81 -13.39
C PHE A 130 14.59 -8.96 -11.91
N TYR A 131 13.35 -9.38 -11.63
CA TYR A 131 12.88 -9.50 -10.25
C TYR A 131 13.66 -10.52 -9.44
N GLN A 132 13.99 -11.66 -10.05
CA GLN A 132 14.79 -12.68 -9.38
C GLN A 132 16.21 -12.19 -9.05
N VAL A 133 16.82 -11.43 -9.96
CA VAL A 133 18.18 -10.89 -9.75
C VAL A 133 18.18 -9.84 -8.65
N VAL A 134 17.23 -8.89 -8.67
CA VAL A 134 17.15 -7.86 -7.62
C VAL A 134 16.87 -8.47 -6.25
N GLN A 135 15.97 -9.45 -6.17
CA GLN A 135 15.72 -10.19 -4.92
C GLN A 135 17.00 -10.87 -4.40
N ASN A 136 17.72 -11.59 -5.25
CA ASN A 136 18.95 -12.28 -4.85
C ASN A 136 20.02 -11.30 -4.36
N ARG A 137 20.18 -10.14 -5.02
CA ARG A 137 21.11 -9.09 -4.60
C ARG A 137 20.74 -8.48 -3.24
N VAL A 138 19.48 -8.20 -3.04
CA VAL A 138 18.97 -7.67 -1.74
C VAL A 138 19.13 -8.73 -0.65
N GLU A 139 18.80 -10.01 -0.90
CA GLU A 139 19.04 -11.08 0.06
C GLU A 139 20.53 -11.24 0.39
N ALA A 140 21.40 -11.17 -0.60
CA ALA A 140 22.86 -11.23 -0.41
C ALA A 140 23.38 -10.05 0.43
N TYR A 141 22.84 -8.84 0.20
CA TYR A 141 23.17 -7.68 1.01
C TYR A 141 22.86 -7.93 2.50
N PHE A 142 21.62 -8.31 2.85
CA PHE A 142 21.23 -8.55 4.24
C PHE A 142 22.05 -9.68 4.87
N LYS A 143 22.30 -10.76 4.14
CA LYS A 143 23.15 -11.88 4.58
C LYS A 143 24.59 -11.43 4.87
N THR A 144 25.19 -10.62 3.99
CA THR A 144 26.56 -10.11 4.14
C THR A 144 26.67 -9.15 5.31
N MET A 145 25.63 -8.32 5.52
CA MET A 145 25.59 -7.36 6.62
C MET A 145 25.18 -8.01 7.95
N GLY A 146 24.76 -9.28 7.95
CA GLY A 146 24.26 -9.98 9.14
C GLY A 146 23.00 -9.35 9.73
N LYS A 147 22.18 -8.69 8.89
CA LYS A 147 20.94 -8.01 9.29
C LYS A 147 19.72 -8.86 8.92
N ASP A 148 18.69 -8.84 9.77
CA ASP A 148 17.34 -9.31 9.38
C ASP A 148 16.59 -8.13 8.74
N PRO A 149 16.02 -8.26 7.53
CA PRO A 149 15.29 -7.20 6.85
C PRO A 149 14.06 -6.70 7.62
N ARG A 150 13.57 -7.48 8.58
CA ARG A 150 12.42 -7.13 9.43
C ARG A 150 12.80 -6.76 10.86
N ASP A 151 14.08 -6.69 11.20
CA ASP A 151 14.54 -6.33 12.55
C ASP A 151 15.21 -4.96 12.54
N ALA A 152 14.42 -3.92 12.81
CA ALA A 152 14.85 -2.53 12.83
C ALA A 152 14.45 -1.85 14.16
N PRO A 153 15.15 -2.14 15.28
CA PRO A 153 14.78 -1.61 16.60
C PRO A 153 14.82 -0.08 16.68
N VAL A 154 15.51 0.60 15.77
CA VAL A 154 15.51 2.06 15.66
C VAL A 154 14.09 2.61 15.42
N MET A 155 13.22 1.85 14.80
CA MET A 155 11.84 2.24 14.53
C MET A 155 11.01 2.40 15.82
N LEU A 156 11.35 1.67 16.89
CA LEU A 156 10.68 1.80 18.19
C LEU A 156 10.82 3.22 18.75
N TRP A 157 11.95 3.87 18.55
CA TRP A 157 12.16 5.26 18.97
C TRP A 157 11.25 6.21 18.19
N THR A 158 11.13 6.02 16.89
CA THR A 158 10.22 6.82 16.05
C THR A 158 8.76 6.62 16.47
N TYR A 159 8.33 5.38 16.68
CA TYR A 159 6.95 5.10 17.13
C TYR A 159 6.67 5.68 18.52
N GLY A 160 7.61 5.52 19.46
CA GLY A 160 7.50 6.09 20.79
C GLY A 160 7.45 7.63 20.76
N PHE A 161 8.34 8.25 19.99
CA PHE A 161 8.37 9.70 19.81
C PHE A 161 7.04 10.20 19.24
N LEU A 162 6.55 9.64 18.15
CA LEU A 162 5.30 10.08 17.50
C LEU A 162 4.10 9.90 18.45
N THR A 163 4.03 8.78 19.18
CA THR A 163 2.96 8.54 20.16
C THR A 163 3.00 9.58 21.29
N CYS A 164 4.16 9.83 21.89
CA CYS A 164 4.32 10.83 22.94
C CYS A 164 4.05 12.25 22.43
N PHE A 165 4.49 12.56 21.22
CA PHE A 165 4.28 13.87 20.61
C PHE A 165 2.79 14.11 20.32
N PHE A 166 2.07 13.09 19.81
CA PHE A 166 0.61 13.17 19.64
C PHE A 166 -0.10 13.45 20.96
N VAL A 167 0.26 12.72 22.02
CA VAL A 167 -0.34 12.92 23.34
C VAL A 167 -0.04 14.33 23.86
N ALA A 168 1.19 14.82 23.72
CA ALA A 168 1.57 16.17 24.15
C ALA A 168 0.79 17.25 23.37
N THR A 169 0.72 17.13 22.04
CA THR A 169 -0.02 18.09 21.22
C THR A 169 -1.53 18.04 21.50
N TYR A 170 -2.08 16.86 21.79
CA TYR A 170 -3.47 16.72 22.19
C TYR A 170 -3.76 17.51 23.48
N PHE A 171 -2.94 17.40 24.53
CA PHE A 171 -3.15 18.16 25.78
C PHE A 171 -2.99 19.67 25.56
N VAL A 172 -2.03 20.11 24.76
CA VAL A 172 -1.88 21.54 24.42
C VAL A 172 -3.07 22.04 23.61
N MET A 173 -3.61 21.23 22.69
CA MET A 173 -4.82 21.54 21.92
C MET A 173 -6.05 21.73 22.84
N MET A 174 -6.14 20.92 23.92
CA MET A 174 -7.22 21.00 24.90
C MET A 174 -7.03 22.11 25.93
N TRP A 175 -5.90 22.80 25.92
CA TRP A 175 -5.63 23.88 26.85
C TRP A 175 -6.42 25.14 26.52
N ARG A 176 -6.82 25.88 27.56
CA ARG A 176 -7.55 27.14 27.47
C ARG A 176 -6.69 28.27 28.05
N PRO A 177 -5.80 28.88 27.24
CA PRO A 177 -4.98 29.98 27.74
C PRO A 177 -5.86 31.19 28.09
N GLU A 178 -5.57 31.81 29.24
CA GLU A 178 -6.21 33.04 29.68
C GLU A 178 -5.64 34.26 28.97
N SER A 179 -4.34 34.20 28.63
CA SER A 179 -3.63 35.27 27.91
C SER A 179 -3.89 35.21 26.43
N TRP A 180 -4.20 36.34 25.80
CA TRP A 180 -4.35 36.48 24.38
C TRP A 180 -3.05 36.14 23.61
N SER A 181 -1.87 36.43 24.21
CA SER A 181 -0.55 36.12 23.61
C SER A 181 -0.30 34.61 23.42
N MET A 182 -1.00 33.76 24.19
CA MET A 182 -0.92 32.29 24.08
C MET A 182 -2.12 31.69 23.33
N ALA A 183 -3.06 32.49 22.86
CA ALA A 183 -4.28 32.03 22.22
C ALA A 183 -4.04 31.22 20.95
N ALA A 184 -2.89 31.41 20.26
CA ALA A 184 -2.49 30.67 19.08
C ALA A 184 -1.99 29.24 19.38
N LEU A 185 -1.50 28.95 20.60
CA LEU A 185 -0.86 27.66 20.92
C LEU A 185 -1.76 26.45 20.71
N PRO A 186 -3.05 26.43 21.12
CA PRO A 186 -3.96 25.31 20.83
C PRO A 186 -4.16 25.05 19.32
N TRP A 187 -4.15 26.08 18.49
CA TRP A 187 -4.31 25.97 17.04
C TRP A 187 -3.04 25.42 16.37
N ILE A 188 -1.87 25.87 16.83
CA ILE A 188 -0.59 25.32 16.41
C ILE A 188 -0.50 23.84 16.82
N ALA A 189 -0.91 23.51 18.04
CA ALA A 189 -0.94 22.14 18.53
C ALA A 189 -1.94 21.27 17.72
N ALA A 190 -3.07 21.82 17.31
CA ALA A 190 -4.01 21.12 16.42
C ALA A 190 -3.38 20.80 15.06
N ALA A 191 -2.67 21.76 14.45
CA ALA A 191 -1.93 21.53 13.20
C ALA A 191 -0.81 20.48 13.36
N LEU A 192 -0.04 20.56 14.46
CA LEU A 192 1.01 19.59 14.77
C LEU A 192 0.46 18.20 15.09
N SER A 193 -0.71 18.11 15.74
CA SER A 193 -1.41 16.85 15.97
C SER A 193 -1.82 16.21 14.65
N GLY A 194 -2.35 16.98 13.70
CA GLY A 194 -2.69 16.50 12.37
C GLY A 194 -1.48 16.00 11.58
N TRP A 195 -0.39 16.77 11.59
CA TRP A 195 0.88 16.32 11.01
C TRP A 195 1.36 15.02 11.67
N CYS A 196 1.29 14.92 12.99
CA CYS A 196 1.67 13.71 13.72
C CYS A 196 0.81 12.50 13.33
N CYS A 197 -0.51 12.67 13.15
CA CYS A 197 -1.39 11.60 12.66
C CYS A 197 -0.96 11.10 11.28
N ALA A 198 -0.54 11.99 10.36
CA ALA A 198 -0.02 11.59 9.06
C ALA A 198 1.30 10.81 9.21
N MET A 199 2.22 11.29 10.04
CA MET A 199 3.48 10.60 10.36
C MET A 199 3.21 9.21 10.97
N MET A 200 2.28 9.08 11.90
CA MET A 200 1.87 7.77 12.45
C MET A 200 1.28 6.87 11.36
N GLY A 201 0.61 7.45 10.36
CA GLY A 201 0.15 6.76 9.17
C GLY A 201 1.30 6.15 8.37
N PHE A 202 2.35 6.93 8.08
CA PHE A 202 3.54 6.47 7.33
C PHE A 202 4.41 5.47 8.12
N TYR A 203 4.38 5.52 9.44
CA TYR A 203 5.22 4.69 10.30
C TYR A 203 4.42 3.53 10.91
N GLN A 204 3.65 3.79 11.96
CA GLN A 204 3.01 2.73 12.76
C GLN A 204 1.97 1.93 11.98
N ASN A 205 1.10 2.62 11.23
CA ASN A 205 0.09 1.97 10.43
C ASN A 205 0.71 1.21 9.26
N HIS A 206 1.56 1.89 8.49
CA HIS A 206 2.18 1.37 7.28
C HIS A 206 3.05 0.13 7.58
N ASP A 207 3.99 0.23 8.53
CA ASP A 207 4.84 -0.89 8.93
C ASP A 207 4.03 -2.04 9.54
N GLY A 208 2.99 -1.73 10.32
CA GLY A 208 2.09 -2.73 10.89
C GLY A 208 1.26 -3.47 9.83
N CYS A 209 0.88 -2.78 8.76
CA CYS A 209 0.10 -3.37 7.66
C CYS A 209 0.96 -4.18 6.68
N HIS A 210 2.24 -3.85 6.53
CA HIS A 210 3.19 -4.63 5.71
C HIS A 210 3.95 -5.70 6.49
N ALA A 211 3.75 -5.78 7.81
CA ALA A 211 4.51 -6.68 8.68
C ALA A 211 6.05 -6.52 8.51
N SER A 212 6.49 -5.29 8.29
CA SER A 212 7.85 -4.96 7.83
C SER A 212 8.85 -4.70 8.96
N PHE A 213 8.37 -4.52 10.19
CA PHE A 213 9.21 -4.07 11.31
C PHE A 213 9.71 -5.20 12.21
N THR A 214 8.93 -6.26 12.39
CA THR A 214 9.22 -7.41 13.24
C THR A 214 8.54 -8.66 12.69
N ARG A 215 8.95 -9.83 13.16
CA ARG A 215 8.29 -11.11 12.83
C ARG A 215 7.12 -11.46 13.75
N SER A 216 6.79 -10.61 14.73
CA SER A 216 5.74 -10.85 15.71
C SER A 216 4.38 -10.30 15.27
N PRO A 217 3.38 -11.15 14.96
CA PRO A 217 2.03 -10.70 14.62
C PRO A 217 1.37 -9.87 15.73
N LEU A 218 1.69 -10.15 16.99
CA LEU A 218 1.18 -9.39 18.13
C LEU A 218 1.64 -7.93 18.08
N VAL A 219 2.92 -7.70 17.73
CA VAL A 219 3.47 -6.33 17.64
C VAL A 219 2.87 -5.58 16.47
N TRP A 220 2.74 -6.19 15.29
CA TRP A 220 2.05 -5.55 14.14
C TRP A 220 0.62 -5.13 14.50
N THR A 221 -0.11 -6.06 15.14
CA THR A 221 -1.48 -5.77 15.57
C THR A 221 -1.50 -4.63 16.59
N ALA A 222 -0.62 -4.64 17.59
CA ALA A 222 -0.54 -3.57 18.60
C ALA A 222 -0.27 -2.20 17.96
N LEU A 223 0.66 -2.11 17.00
CA LEU A 223 0.96 -0.85 16.28
C LEU A 223 -0.27 -0.33 15.52
N ARG A 224 -0.93 -1.19 14.75
CA ARG A 224 -2.16 -0.83 14.02
C ARG A 224 -3.26 -0.37 14.98
N ARG A 225 -3.50 -1.12 16.07
CA ARG A 225 -4.56 -0.79 17.03
C ARG A 225 -4.27 0.51 17.81
N THR A 226 -2.99 0.79 18.07
CA THR A 226 -2.59 2.10 18.64
C THR A 226 -2.92 3.24 17.67
N TYR A 227 -2.55 3.11 16.41
CA TYR A 227 -2.90 4.08 15.37
C TYR A 227 -4.41 4.28 15.27
N GLU A 228 -5.19 3.21 15.11
CA GLU A 228 -6.65 3.27 15.03
C GLU A 228 -7.28 3.98 16.23
N SER A 229 -6.81 3.67 17.44
CA SER A 229 -7.34 4.26 18.69
C SER A 229 -7.08 5.76 18.78
N MET A 230 -5.97 6.24 18.23
CA MET A 230 -5.61 7.67 18.27
C MET A 230 -6.23 8.47 17.14
N THR A 231 -6.43 7.85 15.99
CA THR A 231 -6.84 8.55 14.77
C THR A 231 -8.29 8.33 14.38
N GLY A 232 -8.89 7.22 14.82
CA GLY A 232 -10.25 6.82 14.47
C GLY A 232 -10.40 6.23 13.06
N LEU A 233 -9.31 6.05 12.30
CA LEU A 233 -9.35 5.43 10.98
C LEU A 233 -9.11 3.93 11.06
N SER A 234 -9.85 3.15 10.25
CA SER A 234 -9.73 1.70 10.19
C SER A 234 -8.52 1.26 9.35
N THR A 235 -7.62 0.49 9.96
CA THR A 235 -6.52 -0.17 9.23
C THR A 235 -7.02 -1.31 8.36
N LEU A 236 -8.19 -1.90 8.66
CA LEU A 236 -8.78 -2.97 7.86
C LEU A 236 -9.06 -2.50 6.44
N LEU A 237 -9.79 -1.38 6.26
CA LEU A 237 -10.06 -0.83 4.94
C LEU A 237 -8.80 -0.40 4.22
N TRP A 238 -7.82 0.15 4.97
CA TRP A 238 -6.56 0.56 4.37
C TRP A 238 -5.76 -0.63 3.84
N ILE A 239 -5.76 -1.80 4.51
CA ILE A 239 -5.10 -3.01 4.01
C ILE A 239 -5.77 -3.49 2.71
N TYR A 240 -7.11 -3.44 2.61
CA TYR A 240 -7.81 -3.78 1.36
C TYR A 240 -7.47 -2.80 0.23
N GLN A 241 -7.44 -1.51 0.51
CA GLN A 241 -7.07 -0.48 -0.46
C GLN A 241 -5.60 -0.64 -0.89
N HIS A 242 -4.68 -0.58 0.07
CA HIS A 242 -3.24 -0.47 -0.17
C HIS A 242 -2.58 -1.82 -0.48
N GLY A 243 -2.78 -2.81 0.39
CA GLY A 243 -2.11 -4.11 0.25
C GLY A 243 -2.72 -5.02 -0.82
N LEU A 244 -4.06 -5.04 -0.95
CA LEU A 244 -4.76 -5.93 -1.89
C LEU A 244 -5.10 -5.25 -3.22
N GLY A 245 -5.21 -3.93 -3.25
CA GLY A 245 -5.56 -3.17 -4.45
C GLY A 245 -4.36 -2.47 -5.08
N HIS A 246 -3.77 -1.52 -4.36
CA HIS A 246 -2.74 -0.64 -4.89
C HIS A 246 -1.40 -1.37 -5.20
N HIS A 247 -0.80 -2.06 -4.23
CA HIS A 247 0.48 -2.77 -4.45
C HIS A 247 0.45 -3.81 -5.57
N PRO A 248 -0.58 -4.66 -5.69
CA PRO A 248 -0.66 -5.59 -6.80
C PRO A 248 -0.87 -4.91 -8.16
N PHE A 249 -1.51 -3.73 -8.20
CA PHE A 249 -1.99 -3.09 -9.43
C PHE A 249 -1.66 -1.60 -9.53
N THR A 250 -0.53 -1.17 -9.02
CA THR A 250 -0.11 0.24 -9.00
C THR A 250 -0.29 0.94 -10.35
N ASN A 251 -1.09 1.99 -10.38
CA ASN A 251 -1.48 2.77 -11.57
C ASN A 251 -2.17 1.97 -12.70
N VAL A 252 -2.59 0.72 -12.46
CA VAL A 252 -3.32 -0.06 -13.47
C VAL A 252 -4.75 0.46 -13.59
N ALA A 253 -5.12 0.93 -14.77
CA ALA A 253 -6.46 1.45 -15.04
C ALA A 253 -7.55 0.43 -14.67
N GLY A 254 -8.55 0.86 -13.92
CA GLY A 254 -9.67 0.03 -13.46
C GLY A 254 -9.37 -0.95 -12.32
N ALA A 255 -8.09 -1.16 -11.95
CA ALA A 255 -7.69 -2.11 -10.91
C ALA A 255 -7.06 -1.45 -9.67
N ASP A 256 -6.33 -0.35 -9.82
CA ASP A 256 -5.79 0.39 -8.69
C ASP A 256 -6.88 1.25 -8.03
N PRO A 257 -7.27 0.98 -6.78
CA PRO A 257 -8.30 1.75 -6.08
C PRO A 257 -7.90 3.22 -5.84
N ASP A 258 -6.61 3.55 -5.88
CA ASP A 258 -6.15 4.92 -5.62
C ASP A 258 -6.39 5.86 -6.80
N ILE A 259 -6.53 5.31 -8.01
CA ILE A 259 -6.82 6.09 -9.22
C ILE A 259 -8.23 5.88 -9.78
N VAL A 260 -8.96 4.85 -9.33
CA VAL A 260 -10.36 4.65 -9.73
C VAL A 260 -11.24 5.75 -9.15
N SER A 261 -12.04 6.38 -9.98
CA SER A 261 -13.00 7.42 -9.59
C SER A 261 -14.39 7.15 -10.17
N ASP A 262 -15.41 7.79 -9.58
CA ASP A 262 -16.75 7.84 -10.16
C ASP A 262 -16.75 8.62 -11.49
N ASP A 263 -17.81 8.51 -12.27
CA ASP A 263 -18.05 9.29 -13.48
C ASP A 263 -19.35 10.11 -13.34
N PRO A 264 -19.28 11.44 -13.13
CA PRO A 264 -18.08 12.28 -13.00
C PRO A 264 -17.37 12.11 -11.64
N GLY A 265 -16.03 12.06 -11.66
CA GLY A 265 -15.21 12.08 -10.45
C GLY A 265 -14.91 13.51 -9.99
N SER A 266 -14.28 13.63 -8.82
CA SER A 266 -13.87 14.95 -8.29
C SER A 266 -12.65 15.54 -8.99
N ILE A 267 -11.77 14.70 -9.55
CA ILE A 267 -10.54 15.08 -10.22
C ILE A 267 -10.27 14.11 -11.37
N ARG A 268 -9.72 14.61 -12.47
CA ARG A 268 -9.26 13.81 -13.61
C ARG A 268 -7.74 13.74 -13.61
N ILE A 269 -7.18 12.54 -13.67
CA ILE A 269 -5.74 12.30 -13.57
C ILE A 269 -5.20 11.32 -14.63
N HIS A 270 -6.06 10.68 -15.41
CA HIS A 270 -5.65 9.80 -16.52
C HIS A 270 -6.63 9.85 -17.71
N ASN A 271 -6.21 9.32 -18.86
CA ASN A 271 -6.94 9.44 -20.13
C ASN A 271 -8.27 8.67 -20.16
N ASP A 272 -8.37 7.54 -19.46
CA ASP A 272 -9.59 6.73 -19.47
C ASP A 272 -10.75 7.37 -18.70
N GLN A 273 -10.49 8.38 -17.88
CA GLN A 273 -11.54 9.18 -17.26
C GLN A 273 -12.14 10.14 -18.31
N ARG A 274 -13.46 10.05 -18.50
CA ARG A 274 -14.19 11.01 -19.34
C ARG A 274 -13.96 12.42 -18.83
N TRP A 275 -13.74 13.37 -19.77
CA TRP A 275 -13.60 14.77 -19.40
C TRP A 275 -14.95 15.42 -19.10
N TRP A 276 -15.00 16.24 -18.06
CA TRP A 276 -16.15 17.02 -17.64
C TRP A 276 -15.77 18.48 -17.39
N ASN A 277 -16.68 19.42 -17.65
CA ASN A 277 -16.40 20.87 -17.64
C ASN A 277 -15.84 21.41 -16.30
N HIS A 278 -16.11 20.75 -15.17
CA HIS A 278 -15.57 21.18 -13.87
C HIS A 278 -14.08 20.91 -13.74
N TYR A 279 -13.49 19.95 -14.47
CA TYR A 279 -12.06 19.63 -14.40
C TYR A 279 -11.15 20.79 -14.84
N LYS A 280 -11.62 21.72 -15.70
CA LYS A 280 -10.87 22.91 -16.06
C LYS A 280 -10.46 23.77 -14.86
N TRP A 281 -11.15 23.60 -13.73
CA TRP A 281 -10.89 24.30 -12.48
C TRP A 281 -10.07 23.49 -11.48
N GLN A 282 -9.73 22.21 -11.76
CA GLN A 282 -9.08 21.32 -10.79
C GLN A 282 -7.72 21.83 -10.32
N LYS A 283 -6.99 22.58 -11.11
CA LYS A 283 -5.76 23.28 -10.73
C LYS A 283 -5.91 24.26 -9.55
N TYR A 284 -7.13 24.69 -9.25
CA TYR A 284 -7.42 25.61 -8.14
C TYR A 284 -8.03 24.89 -6.94
N TYR A 285 -8.74 23.78 -7.16
CA TYR A 285 -9.44 23.11 -6.06
C TYR A 285 -8.82 21.77 -5.62
N TRP A 286 -7.75 21.30 -6.25
CA TRP A 286 -7.12 20.03 -5.86
C TRP A 286 -6.66 20.03 -4.40
N LEU A 287 -6.05 21.12 -3.91
CA LEU A 287 -5.58 21.21 -2.53
C LEU A 287 -6.73 21.24 -1.51
N PRO A 288 -7.80 22.06 -1.67
CA PRO A 288 -9.03 21.92 -0.92
C PRO A 288 -9.65 20.53 -0.98
N LEU A 289 -9.61 19.85 -2.14
CA LEU A 289 -10.11 18.48 -2.26
C LEU A 289 -9.28 17.49 -1.41
N TYR A 290 -7.96 17.57 -1.51
CA TYR A 290 -7.06 16.73 -0.72
C TYR A 290 -7.23 16.94 0.78
N SER A 291 -7.54 18.15 1.21
CA SER A 291 -7.80 18.45 2.63
C SER A 291 -9.03 17.74 3.21
N GLN A 292 -9.91 17.20 2.37
CA GLN A 292 -11.12 16.49 2.81
C GLN A 292 -10.92 14.97 2.99
N LEU A 293 -9.77 14.39 2.64
CA LEU A 293 -9.56 12.94 2.63
C LEU A 293 -9.93 12.28 3.96
N VAL A 294 -9.36 12.73 5.05
CA VAL A 294 -9.57 12.13 6.39
C VAL A 294 -11.01 12.33 6.86
N LEU A 295 -11.59 13.51 6.65
CA LEU A 295 -12.99 13.77 6.98
C LEU A 295 -13.94 12.85 6.20
N SER A 296 -13.72 12.71 4.91
CA SER A 296 -14.47 11.78 4.07
C SER A 296 -14.35 10.34 4.55
N ARG A 297 -13.12 9.90 4.86
CA ARG A 297 -12.84 8.54 5.36
C ARG A 297 -13.57 8.25 6.67
N LYS A 298 -13.51 9.15 7.64
CA LYS A 298 -14.22 9.00 8.93
C LYS A 298 -15.72 8.79 8.77
N ILE A 299 -16.32 9.35 7.72
CA ILE A 299 -17.75 9.18 7.42
C ILE A 299 -18.01 7.90 6.64
N THR A 300 -17.20 7.60 5.61
CA THR A 300 -17.47 6.52 4.68
C THR A 300 -17.05 5.15 5.19
N GLU A 301 -16.10 5.07 6.12
CA GLU A 301 -15.62 3.77 6.66
C GLU A 301 -16.74 2.94 7.31
N TRP A 302 -17.64 3.60 8.06
CA TRP A 302 -18.80 2.93 8.64
C TRP A 302 -19.69 2.28 7.57
N LYS A 303 -19.96 3.03 6.50
CA LYS A 303 -20.73 2.54 5.37
C LYS A 303 -20.05 1.36 4.69
N ASN A 304 -18.76 1.49 4.39
CA ASN A 304 -17.97 0.46 3.70
C ASN A 304 -17.90 -0.84 4.50
N VAL A 305 -17.71 -0.78 5.82
CA VAL A 305 -17.55 -1.96 6.68
C VAL A 305 -18.86 -2.65 6.99
N PHE A 306 -19.91 -1.88 7.34
CA PHE A 306 -21.16 -2.44 7.87
C PHE A 306 -22.29 -2.56 6.85
N TYR A 307 -22.19 -1.87 5.72
CA TYR A 307 -23.27 -1.80 4.75
C TYR A 307 -22.88 -2.31 3.38
N ASP A 308 -21.83 -1.73 2.79
CA ASP A 308 -21.43 -2.06 1.42
C ASP A 308 -20.59 -3.34 1.34
N ASN A 309 -19.88 -3.71 2.40
CA ASN A 309 -18.89 -4.81 2.43
C ASN A 309 -17.89 -4.71 1.26
N GLN A 310 -17.53 -3.49 0.89
CA GLN A 310 -16.58 -3.23 -0.18
C GLN A 310 -15.91 -1.86 -0.02
N TYR A 311 -14.72 -1.73 -0.58
CA TYR A 311 -14.04 -0.46 -0.77
C TYR A 311 -13.86 -0.22 -2.27
N LYS A 312 -14.55 0.77 -2.82
CA LYS A 312 -14.64 0.96 -4.28
C LYS A 312 -15.04 -0.36 -4.96
N HIS A 313 -14.21 -0.90 -5.87
CA HIS A 313 -14.46 -2.19 -6.53
C HIS A 313 -13.93 -3.41 -5.75
N ILE A 314 -13.21 -3.20 -4.65
CA ILE A 314 -12.60 -4.29 -3.87
C ILE A 314 -13.60 -4.83 -2.86
N LYS A 315 -14.03 -6.09 -3.00
CA LYS A 315 -14.87 -6.77 -2.02
C LYS A 315 -14.11 -6.98 -0.72
N ILE A 316 -14.73 -6.67 0.41
CA ILE A 316 -14.23 -6.95 1.75
C ILE A 316 -14.75 -8.34 2.15
N ASN A 317 -13.85 -9.25 2.50
CA ASN A 317 -14.25 -10.56 3.02
C ASN A 317 -15.00 -10.38 4.35
N PRO A 318 -15.95 -11.28 4.69
CA PRO A 318 -16.69 -11.17 5.94
C PRO A 318 -15.71 -11.07 7.12
N PRO A 319 -15.65 -9.91 7.81
CA PRO A 319 -14.76 -9.75 8.95
C PRO A 319 -15.18 -10.70 10.07
N GLN A 320 -14.21 -11.18 10.85
CA GLN A 320 -14.52 -11.94 12.05
C GLN A 320 -15.26 -11.07 13.06
N VAL A 321 -16.06 -11.70 13.91
CA VAL A 321 -16.78 -10.98 14.98
C VAL A 321 -15.83 -10.12 15.83
N SER A 322 -14.61 -10.63 16.08
CA SER A 322 -13.56 -9.87 16.80
C SER A 322 -13.15 -8.58 16.09
N GLU A 323 -13.10 -8.55 14.75
CA GLU A 323 -12.77 -7.35 13.97
C GLU A 323 -13.90 -6.32 14.03
N TYR A 324 -15.15 -6.75 13.95
CA TYR A 324 -16.30 -5.86 14.13
C TYR A 324 -16.33 -5.25 15.54
N LEU A 325 -16.13 -6.08 16.57
CA LEU A 325 -16.09 -5.61 17.95
C LEU A 325 -14.95 -4.62 18.14
N TRP A 326 -13.78 -4.92 17.56
CA TRP A 326 -12.62 -4.02 17.65
C TRP A 326 -12.89 -2.68 16.94
N PHE A 327 -13.51 -2.71 15.77
CA PHE A 327 -13.89 -1.49 15.05
C PHE A 327 -14.81 -0.60 15.93
N VAL A 328 -15.81 -1.18 16.57
CA VAL A 328 -16.69 -0.46 17.50
C VAL A 328 -15.91 0.09 18.70
N VAL A 329 -15.02 -0.71 19.31
CA VAL A 329 -14.19 -0.29 20.45
C VAL A 329 -13.31 0.90 20.08
N VAL A 330 -12.57 0.80 18.96
CA VAL A 330 -11.67 1.86 18.50
C VAL A 330 -12.42 3.16 18.22
N THR A 331 -13.54 3.07 17.49
CA THR A 331 -14.37 4.24 17.21
C THR A 331 -14.95 4.86 18.47
N SER A 332 -15.32 4.02 19.46
CA SER A 332 -15.80 4.50 20.76
C SER A 332 -14.69 5.19 21.55
N ILE A 333 -13.47 4.64 21.56
CA ILE A 333 -12.30 5.27 22.20
C ILE A 333 -12.01 6.62 21.51
N TYR A 334 -11.99 6.65 20.20
CA TYR A 334 -11.80 7.88 19.44
C TYR A 334 -12.88 8.93 19.77
N ALA A 335 -14.14 8.53 19.73
CA ALA A 335 -15.26 9.43 20.07
C ALA A 335 -15.15 9.96 21.52
N LEU A 336 -14.78 9.10 22.47
CA LEU A 336 -14.53 9.50 23.84
C LEU A 336 -13.42 10.54 23.93
N GLN A 337 -12.27 10.26 23.32
CA GLN A 337 -11.09 11.14 23.38
C GLN A 337 -11.32 12.47 22.67
N HIS A 338 -11.92 12.45 21.48
CA HIS A 338 -11.97 13.64 20.63
C HIS A 338 -13.25 14.47 20.74
N TYR A 339 -14.35 13.90 21.27
CA TYR A 339 -15.63 14.62 21.39
C TYR A 339 -16.14 14.71 22.82
N VAL A 340 -16.07 13.62 23.59
CA VAL A 340 -16.66 13.61 24.94
C VAL A 340 -15.72 14.28 25.93
N LEU A 341 -14.50 13.83 26.09
CA LEU A 341 -13.55 14.38 27.08
C LEU A 341 -13.24 15.88 26.86
N PRO A 342 -13.07 16.39 25.64
CA PRO A 342 -12.88 17.82 25.43
C PRO A 342 -13.99 18.68 26.01
N VAL A 343 -15.24 18.28 25.84
CA VAL A 343 -16.41 19.04 26.31
C VAL A 343 -16.65 18.85 27.79
N THR A 344 -16.60 17.61 28.29
CA THR A 344 -16.99 17.27 29.66
C THR A 344 -15.87 17.53 30.67
N PHE A 345 -14.66 17.07 30.39
CA PHE A 345 -13.51 17.15 31.31
C PHE A 345 -12.72 18.44 31.11
N PHE A 346 -12.30 18.73 29.87
CA PHE A 346 -11.51 19.94 29.55
C PHE A 346 -12.40 21.20 29.43
N ARG A 347 -13.73 21.04 29.42
CA ARG A 347 -14.72 22.13 29.33
C ARG A 347 -14.50 23.08 28.16
N ILE A 348 -14.07 22.52 27.02
CA ILE A 348 -13.92 23.25 25.76
C ILE A 348 -15.30 23.35 25.12
N GLY A 349 -15.68 24.56 24.67
CA GLY A 349 -16.95 24.74 23.96
C GLY A 349 -16.97 23.88 22.68
N PHE A 350 -18.13 23.28 22.38
CA PHE A 350 -18.31 22.35 21.27
C PHE A 350 -17.78 22.87 19.92
N PHE A 351 -18.13 24.11 19.55
CA PHE A 351 -17.68 24.68 18.27
C PHE A 351 -16.17 24.89 18.22
N ARG A 352 -15.53 25.29 19.33
CA ARG A 352 -14.08 25.40 19.38
C ARG A 352 -13.41 24.04 19.24
N MET A 353 -13.93 23.04 19.92
CA MET A 353 -13.46 21.65 19.80
C MET A 353 -13.54 21.20 18.33
N MET A 354 -14.70 21.35 17.68
CA MET A 354 -14.88 20.98 16.27
C MET A 354 -13.89 21.72 15.36
N ALA A 355 -13.67 23.00 15.58
CA ALA A 355 -12.74 23.79 14.77
C ALA A 355 -11.28 23.32 14.94
N LEU A 356 -10.84 23.00 16.17
CA LEU A 356 -9.50 22.47 16.43
C LEU A 356 -9.30 21.11 15.75
N HIS A 357 -10.27 20.20 15.84
CA HIS A 357 -10.22 18.91 15.15
C HIS A 357 -10.24 19.07 13.62
N THR A 358 -11.03 20.00 13.10
CA THR A 358 -11.03 20.31 11.67
C THR A 358 -9.65 20.77 11.20
N VAL A 359 -8.98 21.66 11.93
CA VAL A 359 -7.59 22.07 11.60
C VAL A 359 -6.65 20.86 11.58
N SER A 360 -6.74 19.99 12.59
CA SER A 360 -5.96 18.77 12.66
C SER A 360 -6.22 17.87 11.44
N ASP A 361 -7.48 17.61 11.12
CA ASP A 361 -7.87 16.72 10.01
C ASP A 361 -7.48 17.29 8.63
N LEU A 362 -7.56 18.61 8.43
CA LEU A 362 -7.13 19.27 7.19
C LEU A 362 -5.62 19.12 6.98
N VAL A 363 -4.81 19.39 8.02
CA VAL A 363 -3.34 19.24 7.95
C VAL A 363 -2.97 17.78 7.71
N TRP A 364 -3.58 16.86 8.44
CA TRP A 364 -3.40 15.43 8.26
C TRP A 364 -3.71 15.00 6.82
N SER A 365 -4.89 15.37 6.32
CA SER A 365 -5.34 15.03 4.98
C SER A 365 -4.38 15.51 3.89
N VAL A 366 -4.00 16.79 3.92
CA VAL A 366 -3.10 17.37 2.91
C VAL A 366 -1.74 16.70 2.95
N TYR A 367 -1.15 16.56 4.12
CA TYR A 367 0.20 16.01 4.27
C TYR A 367 0.25 14.54 3.83
N LEU A 368 -0.71 13.73 4.30
CA LEU A 368 -0.81 12.32 3.94
C LEU A 368 -1.01 12.17 2.43
N THR A 369 -2.04 12.85 1.87
CA THR A 369 -2.40 12.71 0.46
C THR A 369 -1.27 13.15 -0.46
N LEU A 370 -0.61 14.27 -0.15
CA LEU A 370 0.44 14.80 -1.00
C LEU A 370 1.63 13.84 -1.11
N ILE A 371 2.08 13.24 0.00
CA ILE A 371 3.25 12.36 0.00
C ILE A 371 2.97 11.08 -0.80
N PHE A 372 1.85 10.39 -0.56
CA PHE A 372 1.62 9.14 -1.26
C PHE A 372 1.10 9.33 -2.70
N GLN A 373 0.22 10.32 -2.95
CA GLN A 373 -0.31 10.55 -4.30
C GLN A 373 0.74 11.06 -5.27
N ALA A 374 1.59 12.01 -4.85
CA ALA A 374 2.52 12.61 -5.77
C ALA A 374 3.61 11.64 -6.27
N SER A 375 3.88 10.57 -5.53
CA SER A 375 4.78 9.50 -5.98
C SER A 375 4.19 8.62 -7.09
N HIS A 376 2.86 8.61 -7.28
CA HIS A 376 2.18 7.78 -8.27
C HIS A 376 1.41 8.59 -9.31
N VAL A 377 0.95 9.78 -8.97
CA VAL A 377 0.14 10.63 -9.85
C VAL A 377 0.98 11.78 -10.39
N ASN A 378 1.79 11.49 -11.40
CA ASN A 378 2.63 12.45 -12.11
C ASN A 378 2.93 11.94 -13.53
N ASP A 379 3.63 12.71 -14.36
CA ASP A 379 3.89 12.38 -15.77
C ASP A 379 5.15 11.55 -16.00
N ASP A 380 5.98 11.40 -14.98
CA ASP A 380 7.21 10.60 -15.09
C ASP A 380 6.94 9.10 -14.92
N VAL A 381 5.80 8.70 -14.34
CA VAL A 381 5.47 7.30 -14.06
C VAL A 381 4.64 6.63 -15.15
N ALA A 382 4.64 5.30 -15.16
CA ALA A 382 3.83 4.50 -16.05
C ALA A 382 2.35 4.50 -15.63
N TRP A 383 1.45 4.45 -16.63
CA TRP A 383 0.00 4.36 -16.49
C TRP A 383 -0.50 3.17 -17.34
N PRO A 384 -0.35 1.94 -16.86
CA PRO A 384 -0.70 0.75 -17.63
C PRO A 384 -2.20 0.63 -17.81
N VAL A 385 -2.60 0.27 -19.03
CA VAL A 385 -3.98 -0.03 -19.39
C VAL A 385 -4.02 -1.47 -19.86
N PRO A 386 -4.76 -2.36 -19.16
CA PRO A 386 -4.95 -3.73 -19.62
C PRO A 386 -5.58 -3.78 -21.02
N ASP A 387 -5.20 -4.74 -21.83
CA ASP A 387 -5.86 -4.98 -23.13
C ASP A 387 -7.29 -5.52 -22.96
N ALA A 388 -7.98 -5.77 -24.07
CA ALA A 388 -9.37 -6.27 -24.07
C ALA A 388 -9.53 -7.64 -23.38
N ASP A 389 -8.45 -8.42 -23.29
CA ASP A 389 -8.41 -9.71 -22.61
C ASP A 389 -7.91 -9.59 -21.14
N GLY A 390 -7.67 -8.37 -20.67
CA GLY A 390 -7.18 -8.09 -19.31
C GLY A 390 -5.68 -8.28 -19.12
N ASN A 391 -4.88 -8.41 -20.19
CA ASN A 391 -3.44 -8.62 -20.07
C ASN A 391 -2.68 -7.29 -20.02
N ILE A 392 -1.64 -7.25 -19.18
CA ILE A 392 -0.66 -6.18 -19.08
C ILE A 392 0.64 -6.68 -19.75
N LYS A 393 1.25 -5.84 -20.59
CA LYS A 393 2.41 -6.23 -21.41
C LYS A 393 3.69 -6.39 -20.60
N GLU A 394 3.82 -5.60 -19.55
CA GLU A 394 4.98 -5.55 -18.66
C GLU A 394 4.85 -6.63 -17.58
N ASP A 395 5.99 -7.09 -17.03
CA ASP A 395 5.97 -7.88 -15.81
C ASP A 395 5.70 -7.01 -14.58
N TRP A 396 5.15 -7.63 -13.53
CA TRP A 396 4.76 -6.92 -12.31
C TRP A 396 5.92 -6.11 -11.71
N ALA A 397 7.13 -6.68 -11.59
CA ALA A 397 8.22 -6.04 -10.87
C ALA A 397 8.80 -4.82 -11.63
N ALA A 398 8.92 -4.92 -12.95
CA ALA A 398 9.32 -3.79 -13.77
C ALA A 398 8.31 -2.65 -13.64
N LEU A 399 7.01 -2.98 -13.71
CA LEU A 399 5.96 -1.99 -13.62
C LEU A 399 5.88 -1.31 -12.25
N GLN A 400 6.17 -2.03 -11.15
CA GLN A 400 6.22 -1.40 -9.81
C GLN A 400 7.25 -0.25 -9.76
N ILE A 401 8.40 -0.40 -10.41
CA ILE A 401 9.41 0.66 -10.51
C ILE A 401 8.94 1.78 -11.43
N GLU A 402 8.44 1.44 -12.61
CA GLU A 402 8.03 2.41 -13.61
C GLU A 402 6.79 3.22 -13.21
N ALA A 403 5.90 2.64 -12.39
CA ALA A 403 4.71 3.29 -11.82
C ALA A 403 4.99 4.06 -10.53
N SER A 404 6.24 4.12 -10.08
CA SER A 404 6.68 4.81 -8.86
C SER A 404 7.66 5.93 -9.18
N LEU A 405 7.60 7.01 -8.40
CA LEU A 405 8.54 8.13 -8.45
C LEU A 405 9.25 8.26 -7.11
N ASP A 406 10.57 8.07 -7.12
CA ASP A 406 11.44 8.34 -5.99
C ASP A 406 11.91 9.80 -6.00
N PHE A 407 12.27 10.33 -4.84
CA PHE A 407 12.77 11.70 -4.73
C PHE A 407 13.71 11.91 -3.55
N ALA A 408 14.59 12.91 -3.65
CA ALA A 408 15.49 13.36 -2.59
C ALA A 408 16.29 12.22 -1.92
N HIS A 409 16.83 11.30 -2.71
CA HIS A 409 17.67 10.23 -2.20
C HIS A 409 18.89 10.79 -1.45
N GLY A 410 19.19 10.23 -0.28
CA GLY A 410 20.31 10.67 0.58
C GLY A 410 19.98 11.83 1.49
N ASP A 411 18.81 12.48 1.38
CA ASP A 411 18.36 13.49 2.34
C ASP A 411 17.64 12.79 3.52
N ALA A 412 18.32 12.68 4.64
CA ALA A 412 17.82 12.01 5.84
C ALA A 412 16.59 12.71 6.44
N MET A 413 16.49 14.05 6.32
CA MET A 413 15.34 14.80 6.84
C MET A 413 14.11 14.52 6.00
N THR A 414 14.19 14.60 4.68
CA THR A 414 13.08 14.24 3.78
C THR A 414 12.68 12.78 3.98
N THR A 415 13.65 11.86 4.08
CA THR A 415 13.40 10.45 4.32
C THR A 415 12.59 10.24 5.61
N TRP A 416 13.00 10.90 6.70
CA TRP A 416 12.25 10.80 7.96
C TRP A 416 10.86 11.44 7.85
N LEU A 417 10.72 12.63 7.28
CA LEU A 417 9.44 13.30 7.11
C LEU A 417 8.45 12.50 6.25
N CYS A 418 8.92 11.77 5.26
CA CYS A 418 8.08 10.97 4.36
C CYS A 418 7.88 9.51 4.80
N GLY A 419 8.41 9.09 5.97
CA GLY A 419 8.37 7.67 6.35
C GLY A 419 9.06 6.78 5.33
N SER A 420 10.21 7.21 4.81
CA SER A 420 10.98 6.56 3.74
C SER A 420 10.21 6.32 2.42
N LEU A 421 8.99 6.87 2.26
CA LEU A 421 8.21 6.75 1.02
C LEU A 421 8.80 7.57 -0.14
N ASN A 422 9.86 8.35 0.11
CA ASN A 422 10.71 8.91 -0.94
C ASN A 422 11.58 7.86 -1.66
N TYR A 423 11.54 6.59 -1.21
CA TYR A 423 12.10 5.40 -1.86
C TYR A 423 10.96 4.48 -2.31
N GLN A 424 10.02 5.02 -3.08
CA GLN A 424 8.75 4.38 -3.40
C GLN A 424 8.93 3.11 -4.23
N ALA A 425 9.87 3.10 -5.20
CA ALA A 425 10.18 1.92 -6.00
C ALA A 425 10.70 0.75 -5.14
N VAL A 426 11.53 1.05 -4.13
CA VAL A 426 12.01 0.04 -3.17
C VAL A 426 10.86 -0.49 -2.32
N HIS A 427 10.00 0.42 -1.84
CA HIS A 427 8.82 0.06 -1.05
C HIS A 427 7.89 -0.89 -1.82
N HIS A 428 7.58 -0.58 -3.07
CA HIS A 428 6.71 -1.42 -3.90
C HIS A 428 7.27 -2.80 -4.19
N LEU A 429 8.59 -2.92 -4.41
CA LEU A 429 9.22 -4.23 -4.63
C LEU A 429 9.38 -5.06 -3.36
N PHE A 430 9.60 -4.40 -2.22
CA PHE A 430 9.95 -5.04 -0.96
C PHE A 430 9.16 -4.48 0.24
N PRO A 431 7.83 -4.48 0.20
CA PRO A 431 7.01 -3.88 1.26
C PRO A 431 7.19 -4.55 2.63
N TYR A 432 7.71 -5.80 2.64
CA TYR A 432 7.99 -6.55 3.86
C TYR A 432 9.35 -6.23 4.49
N ILE A 433 10.21 -5.46 3.84
CA ILE A 433 11.47 -4.96 4.40
C ILE A 433 11.19 -3.70 5.21
N SER A 434 11.81 -3.57 6.38
CA SER A 434 11.66 -2.35 7.17
C SER A 434 12.11 -1.11 6.40
N GLN A 435 11.28 -0.08 6.41
CA GLN A 435 11.56 1.19 5.76
C GLN A 435 12.88 1.85 6.22
N ALA A 436 13.40 1.48 7.40
CA ALA A 436 14.70 1.91 7.85
C ALA A 436 15.86 1.48 6.93
N PHE A 437 15.66 0.41 6.14
CA PHE A 437 16.67 -0.13 5.24
C PHE A 437 16.50 0.31 3.78
N TYR A 438 15.43 1.01 3.42
CA TYR A 438 15.23 1.44 2.02
C TYR A 438 16.41 2.26 1.47
N PRO A 439 16.97 3.25 2.21
CA PRO A 439 18.14 3.97 1.73
C PRO A 439 19.38 3.10 1.49
N GLU A 440 19.49 1.96 2.21
CA GLU A 440 20.66 1.07 2.11
C GLU A 440 20.59 0.16 0.86
N ILE A 441 19.37 -0.17 0.39
CA ILE A 441 19.16 -1.09 -0.75
C ILE A 441 18.72 -0.40 -2.04
N ALA A 442 18.41 0.90 -1.99
CA ALA A 442 17.91 1.66 -3.13
C ALA A 442 18.87 1.64 -4.32
N ASP A 443 20.18 1.78 -4.11
CA ASP A 443 21.16 1.72 -5.18
C ASP A 443 21.23 0.32 -5.83
N ILE A 444 21.03 -0.76 -5.06
CA ILE A 444 20.95 -2.13 -5.60
C ILE A 444 19.76 -2.25 -6.56
N VAL A 445 18.61 -1.72 -6.17
CA VAL A 445 17.40 -1.74 -7.01
C VAL A 445 17.60 -0.89 -8.26
N LYS A 446 18.07 0.34 -8.11
CA LYS A 446 18.30 1.28 -9.22
C LYS A 446 19.31 0.77 -10.24
N ASP A 447 20.46 0.24 -9.78
CA ASP A 447 21.50 -0.26 -10.67
C ASP A 447 21.04 -1.55 -11.38
N THR A 448 20.30 -2.43 -10.69
CA THR A 448 19.71 -3.61 -11.31
C THR A 448 18.65 -3.22 -12.35
N ALA A 449 17.78 -2.24 -12.05
CA ALA A 449 16.80 -1.72 -13.00
C ALA A 449 17.47 -1.20 -14.28
N LYS A 450 18.55 -0.43 -14.14
CA LYS A 450 19.34 0.07 -15.25
C LYS A 450 19.95 -1.06 -16.11
N GLU A 451 20.48 -2.11 -15.47
CA GLU A 451 21.05 -3.27 -16.19
C GLU A 451 20.02 -3.99 -17.07
N TYR A 452 18.77 -4.03 -16.63
CA TYR A 452 17.67 -4.71 -17.32
C TYR A 452 16.82 -3.78 -18.19
N GLY A 453 17.20 -2.49 -18.31
CA GLY A 453 16.47 -1.50 -19.11
C GLY A 453 15.11 -1.08 -18.52
N VAL A 454 14.89 -1.33 -17.22
CA VAL A 454 13.70 -0.87 -16.49
C VAL A 454 13.89 0.60 -16.10
N ARG A 455 12.93 1.44 -16.44
CA ARG A 455 13.00 2.88 -16.19
C ARG A 455 12.79 3.18 -14.70
N TYR A 456 13.82 3.75 -14.06
CA TYR A 456 13.76 4.21 -12.68
C TYR A 456 13.54 5.72 -12.61
N ASN A 457 12.41 6.14 -12.05
CA ASN A 457 12.03 7.54 -11.97
C ASN A 457 12.54 8.14 -10.65
N LEU A 458 13.34 9.21 -10.74
CA LEU A 458 13.95 9.88 -9.57
C LEU A 458 13.98 11.40 -9.78
N LYS A 459 13.49 12.15 -8.79
CA LYS A 459 13.60 13.61 -8.71
C LYS A 459 14.60 14.02 -7.63
N ASP A 460 15.26 15.17 -7.83
CA ASP A 460 16.28 15.66 -6.91
C ASP A 460 15.70 16.14 -5.58
N SER A 461 14.46 16.61 -5.56
CA SER A 461 13.83 17.17 -4.36
C SER A 461 12.35 16.83 -4.24
N ILE A 462 11.81 16.96 -3.02
CA ILE A 462 10.37 16.89 -2.75
C ILE A 462 9.59 17.95 -3.54
N TRP A 463 10.19 19.11 -3.80
CA TRP A 463 9.54 20.18 -4.56
C TRP A 463 9.39 19.84 -6.04
N ASP A 464 10.35 19.11 -6.60
CA ASP A 464 10.27 18.65 -7.99
C ASP A 464 9.22 17.55 -8.14
N MET A 465 9.08 16.67 -7.14
CA MET A 465 8.00 15.68 -7.10
C MET A 465 6.63 16.38 -7.01
N ILE A 466 6.45 17.35 -6.10
CA ILE A 466 5.19 18.11 -5.98
C ILE A 466 4.88 18.84 -7.27
N ARG A 467 5.87 19.47 -7.92
CA ARG A 467 5.70 20.15 -9.20
C ARG A 467 5.20 19.20 -10.29
N ALA A 468 5.83 18.02 -10.42
CA ALA A 468 5.40 17.01 -11.40
C ALA A 468 3.95 16.57 -11.16
N HIS A 469 3.54 16.40 -9.91
CA HIS A 469 2.17 16.07 -9.54
C HIS A 469 1.18 17.19 -9.92
N VAL A 470 1.48 18.44 -9.56
CA VAL A 470 0.61 19.58 -9.88
C VAL A 470 0.50 19.79 -11.39
N THR A 471 1.62 19.64 -12.12
CA THR A 471 1.62 19.73 -13.60
C THR A 471 0.66 18.70 -14.20
N ARG A 472 0.65 17.46 -13.71
CA ARG A 472 -0.31 16.47 -14.18
C ARG A 472 -1.75 16.86 -13.90
N ILE A 473 -2.06 17.36 -12.71
CA ILE A 473 -3.39 17.84 -12.36
C ILE A 473 -3.82 18.97 -13.31
N GLU A 474 -2.94 19.93 -13.59
CA GLU A 474 -3.23 21.03 -14.51
C GLU A 474 -3.50 20.51 -15.93
N MET A 475 -2.63 19.66 -16.46
CA MET A 475 -2.72 19.12 -17.81
C MET A 475 -4.00 18.31 -18.04
N PHE A 476 -4.41 17.47 -17.10
CA PHE A 476 -5.63 16.67 -17.20
C PHE A 476 -6.91 17.47 -16.92
N GLY A 477 -6.79 18.69 -16.42
CA GLY A 477 -7.90 19.65 -16.33
C GLY A 477 -8.27 20.28 -17.67
N GLU A 478 -7.33 20.34 -18.62
CA GLU A 478 -7.59 20.90 -19.95
C GLU A 478 -8.52 19.97 -20.75
N GLU A 479 -9.37 20.58 -21.58
CA GLU A 479 -10.25 19.84 -22.46
C GLU A 479 -9.41 19.09 -23.51
N PRO A 480 -9.59 17.76 -23.64
CA PRO A 480 -8.87 17.01 -24.67
C PRO A 480 -9.20 17.55 -26.06
N LEU A 481 -8.16 17.77 -26.85
CA LEU A 481 -8.37 18.13 -28.26
C LEU A 481 -9.16 17.04 -28.96
N PRO A 482 -10.16 17.38 -29.81
CA PRO A 482 -10.87 16.39 -30.59
C PRO A 482 -9.87 15.58 -31.41
N LEU A 483 -10.00 14.25 -31.36
CA LEU A 483 -9.22 13.36 -32.21
C LEU A 483 -9.45 13.78 -33.66
N ARG A 484 -8.41 14.25 -34.35
CA ARG A 484 -8.44 14.62 -35.77
C ARG A 484 -8.42 13.38 -36.65
#